data_5ee1da253c64b1b0a26208c90448e506
#
_entry.id   5ee1da253c64b1b0a26208c90448e506
#
_cell.length_a   1.000
_cell.length_b   1.000
_cell.length_c   1.000
_cell.angle_alpha   90.00
_cell.angle_beta   90.00
_cell.angle_gamma   90.00
#
_symmetry.space_group_name_H-M   'P 1'
#
loop_
_entity.id
_entity.type
_entity.pdbx_description
1 polymer ?
#
loop_
_entity_poly.entity_id
_entity_poly.type
_entity_poly.pdbx_seq_one_letter_code
_entity_poly.pdbx_strand_id
1 'polypeptide(L)'
;MNFSEFKRLIGADPWNRDSETLRARNSAPEFEAAAAEAEAFEEKLQSALHIQPPADLLEGIKGISREVENIQPAKQRRWMPLALAASLLIAVGAVGMVWKQSRQWENVEAYLADHYSIDGDALVAQATDIVSEQDIARIMASLNASADQQLSGRIKFIKFCPTPEGRGAHMVVSTDQGPMTIIFMPKTQVTDGEMVKFNQMHAFLVSLEHGSAAIIGKQSQAVESMEAMIRESLKTGLVGV
;
A
#
# COMPACT_ATOMS: atom_id res chain seq x y z
N MET A 1 13.46 -24.01 13.29
CA MET A 1 12.16 -23.34 13.03
C MET A 1 11.19 -23.66 14.16
N ASN A 2 10.54 -22.66 14.74
CA ASN A 2 9.51 -22.87 15.77
C ASN A 2 8.14 -23.24 15.13
N PHE A 3 7.18 -23.70 15.96
CA PHE A 3 5.87 -24.18 15.46
C PHE A 3 5.05 -23.07 14.76
N SER A 4 5.12 -21.85 15.25
CA SER A 4 4.40 -20.70 14.64
C SER A 4 4.98 -20.32 13.27
N GLU A 5 6.30 -20.32 13.14
CA GLU A 5 6.97 -20.10 11.85
C GLU A 5 6.64 -21.21 10.87
N PHE A 6 6.65 -22.46 11.32
CA PHE A 6 6.28 -23.62 10.51
C PHE A 6 4.84 -23.49 9.99
N LYS A 7 3.86 -23.21 10.88
CA LYS A 7 2.45 -23.02 10.48
C LYS A 7 2.28 -21.91 9.44
N ARG A 8 2.99 -20.81 9.60
CA ARG A 8 2.95 -19.71 8.63
C ARG A 8 3.50 -20.14 7.27
N LEU A 9 4.61 -20.88 7.27
CA LEU A 9 5.25 -21.35 6.04
C LEU A 9 4.35 -22.33 5.29
N ILE A 10 3.85 -23.39 5.95
CA ILE A 10 2.98 -24.38 5.31
C ILE A 10 1.59 -23.85 4.96
N GLY A 11 1.12 -22.79 5.64
CA GLY A 11 -0.10 -22.07 5.27
C GLY A 11 0.04 -21.29 3.96
N ALA A 12 1.26 -20.86 3.61
CA ALA A 12 1.55 -20.18 2.34
C ALA A 12 1.91 -21.16 1.21
N ASP A 13 2.59 -22.27 1.55
CA ASP A 13 3.00 -23.32 0.62
C ASP A 13 2.93 -24.68 1.30
N PRO A 14 1.76 -25.36 1.27
CA PRO A 14 1.54 -26.66 1.92
C PRO A 14 2.47 -27.77 1.43
N TRP A 15 2.93 -27.65 0.19
CA TRP A 15 3.83 -28.64 -0.41
C TRP A 15 5.31 -28.27 -0.36
N ASN A 16 5.69 -27.32 0.46
CA ASN A 16 7.09 -26.98 0.65
C ASN A 16 7.90 -28.21 1.12
N ARG A 17 8.98 -28.52 0.40
CA ARG A 17 9.83 -29.68 0.60
C ARG A 17 11.29 -29.32 0.84
N ASP A 18 11.56 -28.09 1.25
CA ASP A 18 12.94 -27.73 1.61
C ASP A 18 13.43 -28.52 2.84
N SER A 19 14.73 -28.59 3.01
CA SER A 19 15.36 -29.45 4.01
C SER A 19 15.08 -29.02 5.45
N GLU A 20 14.74 -27.75 5.69
CA GLU A 20 14.40 -27.23 7.00
C GLU A 20 12.96 -27.56 7.35
N THR A 21 12.02 -27.38 6.40
CA THR A 21 10.61 -27.73 6.54
C THR A 21 10.42 -29.22 6.76
N LEU A 22 11.12 -30.06 6.01
CA LEU A 22 11.08 -31.52 6.20
C LEU A 22 11.62 -31.95 7.56
N ARG A 23 12.68 -31.32 8.04
CA ARG A 23 13.20 -31.60 9.40
C ARG A 23 12.24 -31.16 10.47
N ALA A 24 11.61 -29.99 10.33
CA ALA A 24 10.60 -29.52 11.27
C ALA A 24 9.38 -30.44 11.27
N ARG A 25 8.87 -30.85 10.11
CA ARG A 25 7.75 -31.77 9.95
C ARG A 25 7.97 -33.08 10.70
N ASN A 26 9.18 -33.64 10.66
CA ASN A 26 9.53 -34.87 11.33
C ASN A 26 9.97 -34.68 12.80
N SER A 27 9.97 -33.47 13.33
CA SER A 27 10.48 -33.22 14.69
C SER A 27 9.47 -33.54 15.80
N ALA A 28 8.16 -33.40 15.54
CA ALA A 28 7.11 -33.74 16.50
C ALA A 28 5.76 -33.98 15.78
N PRO A 29 4.85 -34.79 16.36
CA PRO A 29 3.55 -35.15 15.75
C PRO A 29 2.68 -33.93 15.41
N GLU A 30 2.78 -32.86 16.17
CA GLU A 30 2.01 -31.62 15.95
C GLU A 30 2.41 -30.90 14.64
N PHE A 31 3.66 -30.96 14.24
CA PHE A 31 4.14 -30.40 12.97
C PHE A 31 3.59 -31.21 11.78
N GLU A 32 3.63 -32.54 11.88
CA GLU A 32 3.07 -33.43 10.86
C GLU A 32 1.54 -33.22 10.73
N ALA A 33 0.83 -33.12 11.85
CA ALA A 33 -0.62 -32.90 11.85
C ALA A 33 -0.96 -31.53 11.18
N ALA A 34 -0.22 -30.48 11.50
CA ALA A 34 -0.43 -29.16 10.90
C ALA A 34 -0.14 -29.15 9.39
N ALA A 35 0.89 -29.90 8.94
CA ALA A 35 1.19 -30.03 7.51
C ALA A 35 0.10 -30.79 6.77
N ALA A 36 -0.39 -31.92 7.35
CA ALA A 36 -1.45 -32.70 6.76
C ALA A 36 -2.78 -31.91 6.67
N GLU A 37 -3.09 -31.08 7.67
CA GLU A 37 -4.26 -30.20 7.65
C GLU A 37 -4.17 -29.17 6.52
N ALA A 38 -3.01 -28.54 6.34
CA ALA A 38 -2.77 -27.55 5.28
C ALA A 38 -2.85 -28.19 3.88
N GLU A 39 -2.24 -29.38 3.69
CA GLU A 39 -2.32 -30.14 2.44
C GLU A 39 -3.78 -30.52 2.12
N ALA A 40 -4.53 -31.04 3.09
CA ALA A 40 -5.92 -31.41 2.90
C ALA A 40 -6.84 -30.23 2.59
N PHE A 41 -6.55 -29.07 3.18
CA PHE A 41 -7.26 -27.83 2.85
C PHE A 41 -7.00 -27.40 1.40
N GLU A 42 -5.75 -27.41 0.97
CA GLU A 42 -5.37 -27.02 -0.38
C GLU A 42 -5.94 -27.97 -1.44
N GLU A 43 -5.94 -29.29 -1.19
CA GLU A 43 -6.58 -30.27 -2.08
C GLU A 43 -8.08 -30.00 -2.24
N LYS A 44 -8.79 -29.67 -1.15
CA LYS A 44 -10.20 -29.28 -1.21
C LYS A 44 -10.40 -28.00 -2.01
N LEU A 45 -9.53 -27.00 -1.81
CA LEU A 45 -9.57 -25.75 -2.53
C LEU A 45 -9.34 -25.95 -4.02
N GLN A 46 -8.32 -26.72 -4.39
CA GLN A 46 -8.06 -27.07 -5.79
C GLN A 46 -9.22 -27.83 -6.44
N SER A 47 -9.79 -28.80 -5.72
CA SER A 47 -10.96 -29.54 -6.20
C SER A 47 -12.17 -28.62 -6.42
N ALA A 48 -12.40 -27.68 -5.51
CA ALA A 48 -13.50 -26.71 -5.63
C ALA A 48 -13.29 -25.70 -6.76
N LEU A 49 -12.04 -25.34 -7.05
CA LEU A 49 -11.67 -24.43 -8.13
C LEU A 49 -11.49 -25.12 -9.48
N HIS A 50 -11.49 -26.46 -9.50
CA HIS A 50 -11.34 -27.22 -10.74
C HIS A 50 -12.63 -27.18 -11.56
N ILE A 51 -12.76 -26.13 -12.36
CA ILE A 51 -13.85 -25.98 -13.32
C ILE A 51 -13.46 -26.71 -14.60
N GLN A 52 -14.23 -27.72 -14.98
CA GLN A 52 -14.01 -28.37 -16.28
C GLN A 52 -14.28 -27.35 -17.39
N PRO A 53 -13.30 -27.11 -18.29
CA PRO A 53 -13.51 -26.22 -19.42
C PRO A 53 -14.61 -26.81 -20.31
N PRO A 54 -15.43 -25.97 -20.97
CA PRO A 54 -16.40 -26.43 -21.96
C PRO A 54 -15.75 -27.33 -23.00
N ALA A 55 -16.45 -28.39 -23.42
CA ALA A 55 -15.90 -29.41 -24.32
C ALA A 55 -15.50 -28.84 -25.71
N ASP A 56 -16.12 -27.73 -26.08
CA ASP A 56 -15.90 -27.00 -27.35
C ASP A 56 -14.85 -25.87 -27.25
N LEU A 57 -14.31 -25.59 -26.05
CA LEU A 57 -13.35 -24.50 -25.84
C LEU A 57 -12.12 -24.64 -26.74
N LEU A 58 -11.58 -25.86 -26.87
CA LEU A 58 -10.41 -26.13 -27.68
C LEU A 58 -10.68 -25.90 -29.18
N GLU A 59 -11.87 -26.25 -29.64
CA GLU A 59 -12.29 -26.00 -31.02
C GLU A 59 -12.54 -24.53 -31.26
N GLY A 60 -13.14 -23.84 -30.32
CA GLY A 60 -13.31 -22.38 -30.37
C GLY A 60 -11.98 -21.64 -30.46
N ILE A 61 -10.99 -22.01 -29.66
CA ILE A 61 -9.63 -21.43 -29.74
C ILE A 61 -8.94 -21.72 -31.07
N LYS A 62 -9.05 -22.96 -31.59
CA LYS A 62 -8.52 -23.31 -32.92
C LYS A 62 -9.24 -22.58 -34.05
N GLY A 63 -10.54 -22.28 -33.90
CA GLY A 63 -11.34 -21.49 -34.82
C GLY A 63 -10.80 -20.06 -34.95
N ILE A 64 -10.45 -19.43 -33.85
CA ILE A 64 -9.88 -18.06 -33.81
C ILE A 64 -8.55 -18.02 -34.60
N SER A 65 -7.68 -19.02 -34.41
CA SER A 65 -6.41 -19.08 -35.15
C SER A 65 -6.58 -19.22 -36.67
N ARG A 66 -7.63 -19.95 -37.09
CA ARG A 66 -7.93 -20.12 -38.55
C ARG A 66 -8.54 -18.87 -39.18
N GLU A 67 -9.29 -18.09 -38.38
CA GLU A 67 -9.89 -16.83 -38.85
C GLU A 67 -8.83 -15.74 -39.04
N VAL A 68 -7.78 -15.73 -38.19
CA VAL A 68 -6.64 -14.82 -38.31
C VAL A 68 -5.77 -15.13 -39.56
N GLU A 69 -5.62 -16.40 -39.92
CA GLU A 69 -4.82 -16.81 -41.08
C GLU A 69 -5.45 -16.43 -42.44
N ASN A 70 -6.78 -16.22 -42.46
CA ASN A 70 -7.52 -15.79 -43.66
C ASN A 70 -7.67 -14.27 -43.82
N ILE A 71 -7.10 -13.47 -42.91
CA ILE A 71 -7.06 -12.02 -43.10
C ILE A 71 -5.99 -11.69 -44.13
N GLN A 72 -6.39 -11.68 -45.42
CA GLN A 72 -5.56 -11.10 -46.45
C GLN A 72 -5.21 -9.67 -46.08
N PRO A 73 -3.95 -9.22 -46.27
CA PRO A 73 -3.57 -7.86 -45.94
C PRO A 73 -4.40 -6.91 -46.79
N ALA A 74 -5.46 -6.38 -46.19
CA ALA A 74 -6.26 -5.33 -46.83
C ALA A 74 -5.30 -4.20 -47.19
N LYS A 75 -5.26 -3.82 -48.46
CA LYS A 75 -4.50 -2.69 -49.00
C LYS A 75 -4.48 -1.58 -47.97
N GLN A 76 -3.29 -1.21 -47.55
CA GLN A 76 -2.97 -0.18 -46.58
C GLN A 76 -3.55 1.17 -47.04
N ARG A 77 -4.85 1.34 -46.80
CA ARG A 77 -5.60 2.52 -47.22
C ARG A 77 -5.69 3.48 -46.00
N ARG A 78 -4.75 4.45 -45.96
CA ARG A 78 -4.85 5.77 -45.30
C ARG A 78 -5.54 5.85 -43.91
N TRP A 79 -5.39 4.82 -43.06
CA TRP A 79 -5.96 4.79 -41.72
C TRP A 79 -4.97 5.23 -40.63
N MET A 80 -3.73 5.55 -41.03
CA MET A 80 -2.70 6.04 -40.08
C MET A 80 -3.13 7.26 -39.25
N PRO A 81 -3.83 8.27 -39.82
CA PRO A 81 -4.24 9.41 -38.98
C PRO A 81 -5.35 9.05 -37.98
N LEU A 82 -6.20 8.06 -38.27
CA LEU A 82 -7.24 7.60 -37.33
C LEU A 82 -6.67 6.79 -36.18
N ALA A 83 -5.64 5.97 -36.39
CA ALA A 83 -4.95 5.24 -35.35
C ALA A 83 -4.19 6.19 -34.40
N LEU A 84 -3.55 7.25 -34.93
CA LEU A 84 -2.91 8.30 -34.15
C LEU A 84 -3.93 9.10 -33.35
N ALA A 85 -5.09 9.43 -33.91
CA ALA A 85 -6.15 10.13 -33.18
C ALA A 85 -6.75 9.25 -32.06
N ALA A 86 -6.95 7.95 -32.29
CA ALA A 86 -7.43 7.01 -31.29
C ALA A 86 -6.43 6.85 -30.13
N SER A 87 -5.14 6.72 -30.42
CA SER A 87 -4.11 6.62 -29.39
C SER A 87 -3.97 7.91 -28.56
N LEU A 88 -4.14 9.07 -29.18
CA LEU A 88 -4.16 10.35 -28.46
C LEU A 88 -5.38 10.46 -27.55
N LEU A 89 -6.56 10.04 -28.01
CA LEU A 89 -7.78 10.03 -27.19
C LEU A 89 -7.67 9.04 -26.03
N ILE A 90 -7.07 7.87 -26.23
CA ILE A 90 -6.79 6.91 -25.15
C ILE A 90 -5.78 7.48 -24.16
N ALA A 91 -4.72 8.13 -24.64
CA ALA A 91 -3.73 8.77 -23.76
C ALA A 91 -4.35 9.92 -22.96
N VAL A 92 -5.14 10.80 -23.59
CA VAL A 92 -5.86 11.89 -22.90
C VAL A 92 -6.90 11.34 -21.95
N GLY A 93 -7.62 10.28 -22.32
CA GLY A 93 -8.58 9.59 -21.45
C GLY A 93 -7.91 8.93 -20.24
N ALA A 94 -6.77 8.27 -20.45
CA ALA A 94 -5.99 7.66 -19.38
C ALA A 94 -5.41 8.73 -18.42
N VAL A 95 -4.86 9.82 -18.96
CA VAL A 95 -4.39 10.96 -18.15
C VAL A 95 -5.56 11.61 -17.39
N GLY A 96 -6.72 11.78 -18.04
CA GLY A 96 -7.92 12.31 -17.40
C GLY A 96 -8.47 11.38 -16.29
N MET A 97 -8.37 10.06 -16.49
CA MET A 97 -8.78 9.06 -15.50
C MET A 97 -7.83 9.04 -14.31
N VAL A 98 -6.52 9.11 -14.54
CA VAL A 98 -5.51 9.26 -13.48
C VAL A 98 -5.70 10.59 -12.73
N TRP A 99 -6.01 11.67 -13.44
CA TRP A 99 -6.28 12.98 -12.83
C TRP A 99 -7.58 13.00 -12.02
N LYS A 100 -8.61 12.29 -12.47
CA LYS A 100 -9.86 12.14 -11.73
C LYS A 100 -9.67 11.26 -10.48
N GLN A 101 -8.82 10.25 -10.56
CA GLN A 101 -8.51 9.36 -9.44
C GLN A 101 -7.59 10.04 -8.40
N SER A 102 -6.76 11.00 -8.80
CA SER A 102 -5.95 11.82 -7.89
C SER A 102 -6.76 12.91 -7.17
N ARG A 103 -8.02 13.16 -7.56
CA ARG A 103 -8.95 14.04 -6.87
C ARG A 103 -10.11 13.26 -6.21
N GLN A 104 -9.75 12.19 -5.52
CA GLN A 104 -10.73 11.32 -4.89
C GLN A 104 -11.39 11.98 -3.66
N TRP A 105 -10.77 12.99 -3.08
CA TRP A 105 -11.25 13.70 -1.90
C TRP A 105 -11.51 15.17 -2.18
N GLU A 106 -12.61 15.69 -1.65
CA GLU A 106 -13.08 17.07 -1.84
C GLU A 106 -12.16 18.07 -1.11
N ASN A 107 -11.61 17.65 0.02
CA ASN A 107 -10.68 18.42 0.85
C ASN A 107 -9.80 17.48 1.71
N VAL A 108 -8.86 18.07 2.46
CA VAL A 108 -7.94 17.32 3.33
C VAL A 108 -8.69 16.63 4.47
N GLU A 109 -9.76 17.23 5.01
CA GLU A 109 -10.58 16.63 6.06
C GLU A 109 -11.25 15.32 5.57
N ALA A 110 -11.90 15.35 4.41
CA ALA A 110 -12.49 14.16 3.79
C ALA A 110 -11.45 13.07 3.53
N TYR A 111 -10.25 13.48 3.08
CA TYR A 111 -9.13 12.56 2.91
C TYR A 111 -8.71 11.90 4.23
N LEU A 112 -8.50 12.69 5.28
CA LEU A 112 -8.05 12.17 6.57
C LEU A 112 -9.07 11.23 7.19
N ALA A 113 -10.37 11.57 7.10
CA ALA A 113 -11.46 10.74 7.59
C ALA A 113 -11.53 9.39 6.86
N ASP A 114 -11.47 9.40 5.54
CA ASP A 114 -11.51 8.20 4.70
C ASP A 114 -10.26 7.34 4.91
N HIS A 115 -9.08 7.93 4.80
CA HIS A 115 -7.80 7.24 4.94
C HIS A 115 -7.63 6.59 6.32
N TYR A 116 -7.98 7.31 7.39
CA TYR A 116 -7.88 6.79 8.75
C TYR A 116 -8.91 5.69 9.02
N SER A 117 -10.13 5.77 8.44
CA SER A 117 -11.17 4.75 8.62
C SER A 117 -10.78 3.38 8.04
N ILE A 118 -9.96 3.37 7.00
CA ILE A 118 -9.51 2.14 6.34
C ILE A 118 -8.34 1.50 7.10
N ASP A 119 -7.36 2.30 7.48
CA ASP A 119 -6.05 1.81 7.90
C ASP A 119 -5.68 2.18 9.36
N GLY A 120 -6.24 3.27 9.92
CA GLY A 120 -5.71 3.93 11.11
C GLY A 120 -5.57 3.04 12.34
N ASP A 121 -6.66 2.44 12.81
CA ASP A 121 -6.64 1.59 14.01
C ASP A 121 -5.85 0.28 13.78
N ALA A 122 -5.93 -0.28 12.57
CA ALA A 122 -5.20 -1.50 12.23
C ALA A 122 -3.69 -1.27 12.22
N LEU A 123 -3.22 -0.14 11.71
CA LEU A 123 -1.81 0.20 11.68
C LEU A 123 -1.25 0.54 13.06
N VAL A 124 -2.04 1.23 13.90
CA VAL A 124 -1.67 1.47 15.30
C VAL A 124 -1.52 0.14 16.05
N ALA A 125 -2.40 -0.83 15.79
CA ALA A 125 -2.32 -2.15 16.41
C ALA A 125 -1.12 -2.98 15.91
N GLN A 126 -0.70 -2.79 14.66
CA GLN A 126 0.46 -3.46 14.07
C GLN A 126 1.79 -2.81 14.41
N ALA A 127 1.80 -1.59 14.93
CA ALA A 127 3.00 -0.81 15.23
C ALA A 127 3.72 -1.31 16.51
N THR A 128 4.01 -2.62 16.57
CA THR A 128 4.71 -3.27 17.69
C THR A 128 6.19 -3.49 17.42
N ASP A 129 6.62 -3.47 16.16
CA ASP A 129 7.97 -3.78 15.74
C ASP A 129 8.82 -2.51 15.56
N ILE A 130 10.14 -2.67 15.73
CA ILE A 130 11.10 -1.60 15.45
C ILE A 130 11.31 -1.55 13.95
N VAL A 131 10.93 -0.44 13.32
CA VAL A 131 11.26 -0.18 11.91
C VAL A 131 12.73 0.17 11.80
N SER A 132 13.42 -0.38 10.80
CA SER A 132 14.84 -0.07 10.59
C SER A 132 15.02 1.39 10.15
N GLU A 133 16.07 2.05 10.65
CA GLU A 133 16.40 3.43 10.22
C GLU A 133 16.62 3.52 8.70
N GLN A 134 17.14 2.45 8.09
CA GLN A 134 17.36 2.38 6.64
C GLN A 134 16.04 2.39 5.86
N ASP A 135 14.98 1.70 6.36
CA ASP A 135 13.67 1.71 5.72
C ASP A 135 12.99 3.07 5.85
N ILE A 136 13.10 3.69 7.03
CA ILE A 136 12.61 5.06 7.25
C ILE A 136 13.31 6.02 6.27
N ALA A 137 14.63 6.01 6.25
CA ALA A 137 15.43 6.87 5.37
C ALA A 137 15.09 6.67 3.89
N ARG A 138 14.94 5.41 3.45
CA ARG A 138 14.59 5.07 2.06
C ARG A 138 13.21 5.61 1.67
N ILE A 139 12.19 5.41 2.52
CA ILE A 139 10.83 5.89 2.25
C ILE A 139 10.81 7.41 2.24
N MET A 140 11.41 8.06 3.23
CA MET A 140 11.43 9.52 3.34
C MET A 140 12.22 10.17 2.19
N ALA A 141 13.38 9.64 1.84
CA ALA A 141 14.18 10.14 0.70
C ALA A 141 13.43 10.05 -0.63
N SER A 142 12.64 8.99 -0.85
CA SER A 142 11.80 8.87 -2.06
C SER A 142 10.68 9.89 -2.14
N LEU A 143 10.39 10.59 -1.04
CA LEU A 143 9.42 11.68 -0.91
C LEU A 143 10.11 13.06 -0.81
N ASN A 144 11.42 13.14 -1.11
CA ASN A 144 12.26 14.32 -0.93
C ASN A 144 12.19 14.91 0.49
N ALA A 145 12.23 14.03 1.48
CA ALA A 145 12.17 14.39 2.90
C ALA A 145 13.17 13.54 3.71
N SER A 146 13.41 13.97 4.94
CA SER A 146 14.12 13.17 5.93
C SER A 146 13.50 13.35 7.31
N ALA A 147 13.62 12.33 8.15
CA ALA A 147 13.33 12.39 9.56
C ALA A 147 14.66 12.38 10.31
N ASP A 148 14.83 13.27 11.30
CA ASP A 148 16.00 13.26 12.15
C ASP A 148 15.95 12.07 13.13
N GLN A 149 16.98 11.94 13.98
CA GLN A 149 17.08 10.86 14.93
C GLN A 149 15.98 10.91 16.01
N GLN A 150 15.50 12.10 16.36
CA GLN A 150 14.44 12.29 17.35
C GLN A 150 13.10 11.74 16.85
N LEU A 151 12.75 11.99 15.60
CA LEU A 151 11.53 11.48 14.98
C LEU A 151 11.70 10.01 14.59
N SER A 152 12.80 9.65 13.90
CA SER A 152 13.02 8.28 13.42
C SER A 152 13.04 7.25 14.56
N GLY A 153 13.62 7.58 15.70
CA GLY A 153 13.63 6.72 16.90
C GLY A 153 12.24 6.46 17.51
N ARG A 154 11.24 7.30 17.20
CA ARG A 154 9.86 7.14 17.66
C ARG A 154 8.97 6.42 16.65
N ILE A 155 9.38 6.31 15.38
CA ILE A 155 8.59 5.64 14.35
C ILE A 155 8.54 4.15 14.63
N LYS A 156 7.34 3.61 14.82
CA LYS A 156 7.06 2.18 15.01
C LYS A 156 6.51 1.52 13.76
N PHE A 157 6.02 2.31 12.82
CA PHE A 157 5.52 1.85 11.54
C PHE A 157 5.64 2.96 10.50
N ILE A 158 5.99 2.62 9.27
CA ILE A 158 6.00 3.54 8.14
C ILE A 158 5.65 2.80 6.85
N LYS A 159 4.74 3.37 6.05
CA LYS A 159 4.43 2.90 4.70
C LYS A 159 4.12 4.05 3.77
N PHE A 160 4.21 3.80 2.46
CA PHE A 160 3.62 4.71 1.49
C PHE A 160 2.10 4.70 1.59
N CYS A 161 1.49 5.86 1.39
CA CYS A 161 0.05 5.99 1.27
C CYS A 161 -0.32 6.97 0.14
N PRO A 162 -1.52 6.83 -0.46
CA PRO A 162 -2.04 7.85 -1.35
C PRO A 162 -2.36 9.10 -0.53
N THR A 163 -2.15 10.27 -1.14
CA THR A 163 -2.53 11.58 -0.59
C THR A 163 -3.31 12.34 -1.66
N PRO A 164 -4.00 13.45 -1.34
CA PRO A 164 -4.82 14.19 -2.31
C PRO A 164 -4.07 14.55 -3.59
N GLU A 165 -2.78 14.84 -3.50
CA GLU A 165 -1.96 15.27 -4.64
C GLU A 165 -0.80 14.33 -4.96
N GLY A 166 -0.93 13.04 -4.60
CA GLY A 166 0.06 12.05 -4.98
C GLY A 166 0.35 11.01 -3.90
N ARG A 167 1.63 10.71 -3.69
CA ARG A 167 2.09 9.72 -2.72
C ARG A 167 2.73 10.39 -1.53
N GLY A 168 2.39 9.95 -0.33
CA GLY A 168 2.95 10.37 0.93
C GLY A 168 3.42 9.22 1.80
N ALA A 169 3.66 9.51 3.08
CA ALA A 169 4.03 8.52 4.08
C ALA A 169 3.02 8.53 5.23
N HIS A 170 2.55 7.34 5.60
CA HIS A 170 1.79 7.08 6.81
C HIS A 170 2.74 6.50 7.85
N MET A 171 2.90 7.20 8.95
CA MET A 171 3.78 6.82 10.06
C MET A 171 2.95 6.64 11.33
N VAL A 172 3.28 5.65 12.14
CA VAL A 172 2.83 5.54 13.52
C VAL A 172 4.02 5.80 14.43
N VAL A 173 3.89 6.79 15.31
CA VAL A 173 4.92 7.21 16.24
C VAL A 173 4.51 6.90 17.68
N SER A 174 5.47 6.49 18.51
CA SER A 174 5.28 6.31 19.94
C SER A 174 5.48 7.64 20.66
N THR A 175 4.53 8.01 21.49
CA THR A 175 4.61 9.19 22.36
C THR A 175 4.31 8.83 23.82
N ASP A 176 4.58 9.73 24.75
CA ASP A 176 4.30 9.54 26.16
C ASP A 176 2.78 9.45 26.45
N GLN A 177 1.95 9.88 25.49
CA GLN A 177 0.48 9.83 25.56
C GLN A 177 -0.12 8.70 24.72
N GLY A 178 0.71 7.77 24.27
CA GLY A 178 0.32 6.64 23.41
C GLY A 178 0.72 6.84 21.94
N PRO A 179 0.34 5.88 21.09
CA PRO A 179 0.67 5.95 19.68
C PRO A 179 -0.14 7.04 18.96
N MET A 180 0.53 7.77 18.06
CA MET A 180 -0.08 8.76 17.18
C MET A 180 0.25 8.44 15.73
N THR A 181 -0.64 8.84 14.84
CA THR A 181 -0.43 8.73 13.40
C THR A 181 0.06 10.06 12.84
N ILE A 182 1.06 10.02 11.97
CA ILE A 182 1.51 11.17 11.18
C ILE A 182 1.36 10.79 9.71
N ILE A 183 0.64 11.63 8.97
CA ILE A 183 0.54 11.50 7.51
C ILE A 183 1.32 12.64 6.90
N PHE A 184 2.44 12.33 6.25
CA PHE A 184 3.23 13.29 5.49
C PHE A 184 2.73 13.36 4.05
N MET A 185 2.41 14.55 3.58
CA MET A 185 1.83 14.87 2.28
C MET A 185 2.75 15.85 1.52
N PRO A 186 3.71 15.34 0.72
CA PRO A 186 4.77 16.17 0.14
C PRO A 186 4.29 17.23 -0.85
N LYS A 187 3.11 17.04 -1.43
CA LYS A 187 2.56 17.93 -2.48
C LYS A 187 1.29 18.67 -2.07
N THR A 188 0.64 18.23 -0.98
CA THR A 188 -0.61 18.80 -0.50
C THR A 188 -0.32 19.97 0.43
N GLN A 189 -0.96 21.12 0.17
CA GLN A 189 -0.90 22.28 1.05
C GLN A 189 -2.11 22.26 2.00
N VAL A 190 -1.88 22.72 3.22
CA VAL A 190 -2.92 22.81 4.26
C VAL A 190 -2.89 24.20 4.91
N THR A 191 -3.99 24.56 5.57
CA THR A 191 -3.99 25.70 6.49
C THR A 191 -3.19 25.32 7.72
N ASP A 192 -2.14 26.05 7.99
CA ASP A 192 -1.25 25.82 9.13
C ASP A 192 -1.96 26.03 10.46
N GLY A 193 -1.75 25.11 11.41
CA GLY A 193 -2.35 25.19 12.74
C GLY A 193 -3.85 24.83 12.79
N GLU A 194 -4.43 24.37 11.68
CA GLU A 194 -5.84 23.98 11.65
C GLU A 194 -6.07 22.65 12.38
N MET A 195 -7.12 22.62 13.22
CA MET A 195 -7.58 21.41 13.90
C MET A 195 -8.82 20.84 13.21
N VAL A 196 -8.67 19.66 12.63
CA VAL A 196 -9.76 18.90 12.01
C VAL A 196 -10.25 17.80 12.94
N LYS A 197 -11.56 17.55 12.97
CA LYS A 197 -12.18 16.49 13.79
C LYS A 197 -12.95 15.51 12.93
N PHE A 198 -12.66 14.23 13.08
CA PHE A 198 -13.38 13.15 12.38
C PHE A 198 -13.34 11.86 13.20
N ASN A 199 -14.40 11.07 13.17
CA ASN A 199 -14.45 9.73 13.79
C ASN A 199 -13.89 9.65 15.23
N GLN A 200 -14.17 10.65 16.08
CA GLN A 200 -13.63 10.79 17.44
C GLN A 200 -12.10 11.00 17.50
N MET A 201 -11.48 11.30 16.36
CA MET A 201 -10.07 11.65 16.26
C MET A 201 -9.89 13.16 16.06
N HIS A 202 -8.74 13.65 16.43
CA HIS A 202 -8.28 15.00 16.17
C HIS A 202 -7.07 14.93 15.25
N ALA A 203 -7.07 15.76 14.20
CA ALA A 203 -5.91 15.94 13.34
C ALA A 203 -5.46 17.41 13.39
N PHE A 204 -4.22 17.62 13.73
CA PHE A 204 -3.57 18.93 13.66
C PHE A 204 -2.76 19.04 12.39
N LEU A 205 -3.07 20.05 11.59
CA LEU A 205 -2.44 20.26 10.29
C LEU A 205 -1.22 21.16 10.43
N VAL A 206 -0.09 20.70 9.91
CA VAL A 206 1.20 21.41 9.96
C VAL A 206 1.65 21.69 8.54
N SER A 207 1.75 22.97 8.16
CA SER A 207 2.40 23.35 6.91
C SER A 207 3.92 23.25 7.06
N LEU A 208 4.60 22.65 6.09
CA LEU A 208 6.04 22.50 6.04
C LEU A 208 6.61 23.35 4.90
N GLU A 209 7.92 23.47 4.84
CA GLU A 209 8.57 24.21 3.74
C GLU A 209 8.15 23.66 2.37
N HIS A 210 8.04 22.33 2.25
CA HIS A 210 7.50 21.65 1.07
C HIS A 210 6.48 20.61 1.51
N GLY A 211 5.20 20.84 1.15
CA GLY A 211 4.08 19.97 1.54
C GLY A 211 3.56 20.24 2.96
N SER A 212 3.01 19.22 3.57
CA SER A 212 2.37 19.31 4.89
C SER A 212 2.41 18.00 5.64
N ALA A 213 2.06 18.04 6.92
CA ALA A 213 1.83 16.86 7.75
C ALA A 213 0.51 16.99 8.52
N ALA A 214 -0.20 15.88 8.70
CA ALA A 214 -1.32 15.77 9.61
C ALA A 214 -0.91 14.88 10.80
N ILE A 215 -1.03 15.39 12.02
CA ILE A 215 -0.78 14.68 13.27
C ILE A 215 -2.12 14.25 13.82
N ILE A 216 -2.37 12.94 13.93
CA ILE A 216 -3.69 12.38 14.26
C ILE A 216 -3.60 11.62 15.60
N GLY A 217 -4.52 11.92 16.49
CA GLY A 217 -4.62 11.27 17.80
C GLY A 217 -6.01 11.44 18.43
N LYS A 218 -6.22 10.78 19.57
CA LYS A 218 -7.52 10.81 20.28
C LYS A 218 -7.73 12.10 21.06
N GLN A 219 -6.67 12.77 21.47
CA GLN A 219 -6.71 13.98 22.31
C GLN A 219 -6.12 15.17 21.55
N SER A 220 -6.84 16.29 21.48
CA SER A 220 -6.40 17.49 20.78
C SER A 220 -5.09 18.05 21.33
N GLN A 221 -4.96 18.15 22.66
CA GLN A 221 -3.73 18.66 23.29
C GLN A 221 -2.50 17.80 22.98
N ALA A 222 -2.69 16.48 22.85
CA ALA A 222 -1.62 15.56 22.52
C ALA A 222 -1.11 15.78 21.09
N VAL A 223 -2.00 16.00 20.13
CA VAL A 223 -1.60 16.24 18.72
C VAL A 223 -0.95 17.62 18.55
N GLU A 224 -1.43 18.64 19.23
CA GLU A 224 -0.80 19.97 19.24
C GLU A 224 0.63 19.94 19.82
N SER A 225 0.85 19.15 20.90
CA SER A 225 2.17 19.04 21.52
C SER A 225 3.25 18.44 20.61
N MET A 226 2.84 17.72 19.57
CA MET A 226 3.74 17.12 18.58
C MET A 226 4.16 18.08 17.47
N GLU A 227 3.50 19.22 17.33
CA GLU A 227 3.77 20.19 16.26
C GLU A 227 5.24 20.60 16.18
N ALA A 228 5.78 21.08 17.32
CA ALA A 228 7.16 21.56 17.38
C ALA A 228 8.15 20.49 16.94
N MET A 229 7.97 19.25 17.43
CA MET A 229 8.83 18.13 17.04
C MET A 229 8.73 17.85 15.53
N ILE A 230 7.52 17.85 14.95
CA ILE A 230 7.36 17.59 13.52
C ILE A 230 8.03 18.66 12.68
N ARG A 231 7.89 19.95 13.04
CA ARG A 231 8.55 21.06 12.35
C ARG A 231 10.07 21.00 12.41
N GLU A 232 10.60 20.57 13.56
CA GLU A 232 12.05 20.47 13.75
C GLU A 232 12.64 19.22 13.11
N SER A 233 11.96 18.10 13.22
CA SER A 233 12.49 16.77 12.88
C SER A 233 12.17 16.29 11.47
N LEU A 234 11.10 16.82 10.84
CA LEU A 234 10.70 16.47 9.48
C LEU A 234 11.18 17.55 8.50
N LYS A 235 12.29 17.27 7.82
CA LYS A 235 12.86 18.16 6.80
C LYS A 235 12.36 17.78 5.43
N THR A 236 12.00 18.79 4.64
CA THR A 236 11.41 18.63 3.29
C THR A 236 12.20 19.43 2.26
N GLY A 237 12.04 19.10 0.96
CA GLY A 237 12.74 19.83 -0.11
C GLY A 237 14.20 19.46 -0.25
N LEU A 238 14.61 18.28 0.20
CA LEU A 238 15.96 17.76 -0.01
C LEU A 238 16.10 17.44 -1.50
N VAL A 239 16.49 18.43 -2.29
CA VAL A 239 16.89 18.20 -3.68
C VAL A 239 18.12 17.32 -3.65
N GLY A 240 17.98 16.11 -4.21
CA GLY A 240 19.06 15.14 -4.26
C GLY A 240 20.32 15.76 -4.91
N VAL A 241 21.43 15.54 -4.27
CA VAL A 241 22.76 15.66 -4.85
C VAL A 241 22.98 14.51 -5.82
#